data_b637b2c0341f361152ccaac17f4381c2
#
_entry.id   b637b2c0341f361152ccaac17f4381c2
#
_cell.length_a   1.000
_cell.length_b   1.000
_cell.length_c   1.000
_cell.angle_alpha   90.00
_cell.angle_beta   90.00
_cell.angle_gamma   90.00
#
_symmetry.space_group_name_H-M   'P 1'
#
loop_
_entity.id
_entity.type
_entity.pdbx_description
1 polymer ?
#
loop_
_entity_poly.entity_id
_entity_poly.type
_entity_poly.pdbx_seq_one_letter_code
_entity_poly.pdbx_strand_id
1 'polypeptide(L)'
;RLVTDRAEDLQLEPSWKCYSANCLRFGVIGGYPVHGFAPFCAVEDTVHGVTWAAATTQGSSWQMELYRSDMGLSLSGGLADREFGAWCKTLAPGACFTAPKAVLTAVRGGVDAAAQVLAENTRRSVEPILPESEKAMPVLFNEFCSTWGSPTEETILRHLESLKGHNLGYYVIDAGWYDDESFESASKLGKWELSKKHFPHGMRYVVEKIHDAGMKAGIWFEFEMAGRDEPDCFNR
;
A
#
# COMPACT_ATOMS: atom_id res chain seq x y z
N ARG A 1 23.15 -10.64 11.05
CA ARG A 1 21.86 -10.21 11.61
C ARG A 1 20.84 -10.12 10.50
N LEU A 2 19.70 -10.79 10.66
CA LEU A 2 18.54 -10.64 9.79
C LEU A 2 17.72 -9.44 10.27
N VAL A 3 17.31 -8.59 9.35
CA VAL A 3 16.44 -7.45 9.62
C VAL A 3 15.20 -7.58 8.76
N THR A 4 14.05 -7.65 9.41
CA THR A 4 12.72 -7.57 8.80
C THR A 4 12.00 -6.37 9.42
N ASP A 5 10.95 -5.88 8.81
CA ASP A 5 10.23 -4.72 9.36
C ASP A 5 9.09 -5.11 10.32
N ARG A 6 9.02 -6.36 10.72
CA ARG A 6 8.07 -6.80 11.74
C ARG A 6 8.64 -6.54 13.13
N ALA A 7 8.01 -5.63 13.86
CA ALA A 7 8.51 -5.21 15.18
C ALA A 7 8.64 -6.35 16.20
N GLU A 8 7.73 -7.32 16.15
CA GLU A 8 7.79 -8.51 16.99
C GLU A 8 9.01 -9.38 16.70
N ASP A 9 9.45 -9.41 15.45
CA ASP A 9 10.61 -10.19 15.05
C ASP A 9 11.93 -9.53 15.46
N LEU A 10 11.95 -8.20 15.60
CA LEU A 10 13.11 -7.46 16.07
C LEU A 10 13.38 -7.66 17.57
N GLN A 11 12.37 -8.01 18.34
CA GLN A 11 12.47 -8.25 19.78
C GLN A 11 12.93 -9.65 20.13
N LEU A 12 12.86 -10.58 19.20
CA LEU A 12 13.28 -11.95 19.42
C LEU A 12 14.74 -12.12 18.99
N GLU A 13 15.58 -12.59 19.90
CA GLU A 13 16.93 -12.99 19.53
C GLU A 13 16.89 -14.06 18.44
N PRO A 14 17.61 -13.87 17.32
CA PRO A 14 17.60 -14.85 16.21
C PRO A 14 17.96 -16.27 16.62
N SER A 15 18.76 -16.42 17.67
CA SER A 15 19.16 -17.70 18.25
C SER A 15 18.01 -18.49 18.89
N TRP A 16 16.90 -17.86 19.19
CA TRP A 16 15.75 -18.48 19.86
C TRP A 16 14.68 -18.92 18.86
N LYS A 17 14.69 -18.41 17.65
CA LYS A 17 13.88 -18.96 16.58
C LYS A 17 14.51 -20.30 16.18
N CYS A 18 13.84 -21.38 16.49
CA CYS A 18 14.15 -22.67 15.86
C CYS A 18 13.99 -22.44 14.35
N TYR A 19 15.08 -22.20 13.67
CA TYR A 19 15.14 -22.28 12.23
C TYR A 19 15.00 -23.74 11.85
N SER A 20 13.76 -24.25 11.97
CA SER A 20 13.47 -25.57 11.46
C SER A 20 13.84 -25.59 9.99
N ALA A 21 14.70 -26.47 9.62
CA ALA A 21 15.15 -26.67 8.25
C ALA A 21 15.96 -25.53 7.61
N ASN A 22 16.68 -24.70 8.37
CA ASN A 22 17.57 -23.66 7.83
C ASN A 22 16.91 -22.63 6.87
N CYS A 23 15.60 -22.54 6.85
CA CYS A 23 14.84 -21.66 5.97
C CYS A 23 13.89 -20.78 6.76
N LEU A 24 13.92 -19.49 6.48
CA LEU A 24 12.91 -18.52 6.90
C LEU A 24 12.16 -18.04 5.67
N ARG A 25 10.85 -18.30 5.61
CA ARG A 25 9.95 -17.79 4.57
C ARG A 25 8.99 -16.79 5.17
N PHE A 26 8.80 -15.66 4.52
CA PHE A 26 7.84 -14.63 4.88
C PHE A 26 7.33 -13.92 3.64
N GLY A 27 6.20 -13.25 3.76
CA GLY A 27 5.56 -12.56 2.63
C GLY A 27 4.12 -12.21 2.95
N VAL A 28 3.39 -11.78 1.93
CA VAL A 28 1.99 -11.40 2.03
C VAL A 28 1.19 -12.08 0.92
N ILE A 29 0.00 -12.56 1.27
CA ILE A 29 -0.98 -13.11 0.32
C ILE A 29 -2.15 -12.15 0.29
N GLY A 30 -2.51 -11.66 -0.91
CA GLY A 30 -3.64 -10.77 -1.12
C GLY A 30 -3.29 -9.46 -1.81
N GLY A 31 -4.25 -8.54 -1.81
CA GLY A 31 -4.15 -7.24 -2.48
C GLY A 31 -3.36 -6.18 -1.70
N TYR A 32 -3.07 -6.40 -0.40
CA TYR A 32 -2.31 -5.47 0.43
C TYR A 32 -0.86 -5.93 0.60
N PRO A 33 0.05 -5.48 -0.27
CA PRO A 33 1.41 -6.04 -0.34
C PRO A 33 2.29 -5.72 0.86
N VAL A 34 1.83 -4.86 1.77
CA VAL A 34 2.55 -4.46 2.99
C VAL A 34 1.85 -4.89 4.28
N HIS A 35 0.86 -5.76 4.19
CA HIS A 35 0.13 -6.24 5.37
C HIS A 35 1.01 -7.18 6.20
N GLY A 36 1.45 -6.71 7.37
CA GLY A 36 2.30 -7.46 8.30
C GLY A 36 3.80 -7.40 7.99
N PHE A 37 4.18 -7.36 6.72
CA PHE A 37 5.57 -7.23 6.26
C PHE A 37 5.66 -6.26 5.09
N ALA A 38 6.74 -5.45 5.05
CA ALA A 38 7.12 -4.77 3.81
C ALA A 38 7.88 -5.71 2.88
N PRO A 39 7.79 -5.54 1.55
CA PRO A 39 8.46 -6.37 0.56
C PRO A 39 9.98 -6.12 0.53
N PHE A 40 10.61 -6.27 1.67
CA PHE A 40 11.99 -5.89 1.95
C PHE A 40 12.64 -6.91 2.90
N CYS A 41 13.92 -7.19 2.66
CA CYS A 41 14.76 -7.98 3.55
C CYS A 41 16.18 -7.45 3.53
N ALA A 42 16.82 -7.41 4.68
CA ALA A 42 18.23 -7.09 4.77
C ALA A 42 18.99 -8.11 5.64
N VAL A 43 20.22 -8.40 5.23
CA VAL A 43 21.16 -9.24 5.96
C VAL A 43 22.42 -8.43 6.24
N GLU A 44 22.69 -8.23 7.51
CA GLU A 44 23.84 -7.47 7.97
C GLU A 44 24.96 -8.40 8.43
N ASP A 45 26.12 -8.29 7.80
CA ASP A 45 27.37 -8.86 8.29
C ASP A 45 28.01 -7.87 9.27
N THR A 46 27.80 -8.12 10.55
CA THR A 46 28.27 -7.24 11.62
C THR A 46 29.78 -7.31 11.82
N VAL A 47 30.44 -8.36 11.30
CA VAL A 47 31.90 -8.52 11.40
C VAL A 47 32.61 -7.65 10.37
N HIS A 48 32.10 -7.64 9.14
CA HIS A 48 32.72 -6.91 8.02
C HIS A 48 32.06 -5.54 7.76
N GLY A 49 30.96 -5.20 8.46
CA GLY A 49 30.26 -3.94 8.31
C GLY A 49 29.61 -3.79 6.93
N VAL A 50 29.05 -4.86 6.39
CA VAL A 50 28.40 -4.89 5.07
C VAL A 50 26.97 -5.35 5.23
N THR A 51 26.06 -4.68 4.54
CA THR A 51 24.64 -5.07 4.48
C THR A 51 24.21 -5.36 3.05
N TRP A 52 23.61 -6.51 2.84
CA TRP A 52 22.87 -6.87 1.62
C TRP A 52 21.40 -6.64 1.87
N ALA A 53 20.72 -6.02 0.92
CA ALA A 53 19.29 -5.86 0.99
C ALA A 53 18.61 -6.18 -0.34
N ALA A 54 17.38 -6.68 -0.24
CA ALA A 54 16.52 -6.96 -1.37
C ALA A 54 15.12 -6.39 -1.13
N ALA A 55 14.50 -5.90 -2.19
CA ALA A 55 13.10 -5.48 -2.22
C ALA A 55 12.42 -6.00 -3.49
N THR A 56 11.13 -6.32 -3.38
CA THR A 56 10.27 -6.58 -4.55
C THR A 56 9.37 -5.39 -4.81
N THR A 57 9.01 -5.16 -6.07
CA THR A 57 8.25 -3.95 -6.46
C THR A 57 6.81 -4.25 -6.88
N GLN A 58 6.31 -5.45 -6.63
CA GLN A 58 4.95 -5.83 -6.99
C GLN A 58 3.91 -5.33 -5.98
N GLY A 59 2.72 -4.99 -6.49
CA GLY A 59 1.57 -4.56 -5.68
C GLY A 59 0.58 -5.70 -5.33
N SER A 60 1.05 -6.94 -5.27
CA SER A 60 0.21 -8.12 -4.99
C SER A 60 0.95 -9.10 -4.09
N SER A 61 0.47 -10.33 -3.97
CA SER A 61 1.13 -11.38 -3.18
C SER A 61 2.59 -11.56 -3.57
N TRP A 62 3.45 -11.62 -2.58
CA TRP A 62 4.89 -11.82 -2.72
C TRP A 62 5.44 -12.67 -1.58
N GLN A 63 6.62 -13.23 -1.79
CA GLN A 63 7.36 -13.95 -0.75
C GLN A 63 8.86 -13.69 -0.86
N MET A 64 9.53 -13.89 0.25
CA MET A 64 10.99 -13.96 0.37
C MET A 64 11.38 -15.15 1.22
N GLU A 65 12.49 -15.79 0.86
CA GLU A 65 13.08 -16.87 1.61
C GLU A 65 14.55 -16.59 1.88
N LEU A 66 14.93 -16.81 3.12
CA LEU A 66 16.32 -16.86 3.54
C LEU A 66 16.67 -18.31 3.85
N TYR A 67 17.62 -18.85 3.15
CA TYR A 67 18.12 -20.19 3.34
C TYR A 67 19.57 -20.18 3.78
N ARG A 68 19.86 -20.82 4.89
CA ARG A 68 21.21 -21.03 5.40
C ARG A 68 21.68 -22.44 5.08
N SER A 69 22.79 -22.54 4.39
CA SER A 69 23.50 -23.79 4.16
C SER A 69 24.91 -23.72 4.77
N ASP A 70 25.64 -24.81 4.72
CA ASP A 70 27.05 -24.85 5.12
C ASP A 70 27.93 -23.98 4.23
N MET A 71 27.47 -23.65 3.03
CA MET A 71 28.17 -22.81 2.06
C MET A 71 27.86 -21.33 2.19
N GLY A 72 26.89 -20.94 3.03
CA GLY A 72 26.52 -19.53 3.23
C GLY A 72 25.03 -19.31 3.34
N LEU A 73 24.64 -18.05 3.10
CA LEU A 73 23.26 -17.60 3.14
C LEU A 73 22.77 -17.27 1.73
N SER A 74 21.61 -17.78 1.36
CA SER A 74 20.92 -17.48 0.11
C SER A 74 19.64 -16.72 0.38
N LEU A 75 19.35 -15.72 -0.45
CA LEU A 75 18.09 -15.01 -0.48
C LEU A 75 17.41 -15.27 -1.82
N SER A 76 16.17 -15.72 -1.78
CA SER A 76 15.28 -15.82 -2.94
C SER A 76 13.97 -15.14 -2.66
N GLY A 77 13.21 -14.80 -3.72
CA GLY A 77 11.90 -14.18 -3.55
C GLY A 77 11.32 -13.67 -4.85
N GLY A 78 10.14 -13.10 -4.75
CA GLY A 78 9.38 -12.56 -5.87
C GLY A 78 7.90 -12.81 -5.71
N LEU A 79 7.23 -13.28 -6.75
CA LEU A 79 5.83 -13.66 -6.70
C LEU A 79 5.60 -14.80 -5.70
N ALA A 80 4.39 -14.85 -5.15
CA ALA A 80 3.91 -16.04 -4.45
C ALA A 80 3.97 -17.27 -5.36
N ASP A 81 4.05 -18.45 -4.77
CA ASP A 81 4.09 -19.72 -5.48
C ASP A 81 2.91 -20.64 -5.08
N ARG A 82 2.97 -21.91 -5.45
CA ARG A 82 1.93 -22.87 -5.10
C ARG A 82 1.79 -23.11 -3.61
N GLU A 83 2.88 -23.13 -2.89
CA GLU A 83 2.88 -23.41 -1.44
C GLU A 83 2.51 -22.16 -0.65
N PHE A 84 2.99 -21.00 -1.11
CA PHE A 84 2.73 -19.72 -0.49
C PHE A 84 1.92 -18.82 -1.43
N GLY A 85 0.59 -18.82 -1.28
CA GLY A 85 -0.30 -18.00 -2.07
C GLY A 85 -1.03 -18.72 -3.21
N ALA A 86 -0.84 -20.03 -3.34
CA ALA A 86 -1.56 -20.90 -4.29
C ALA A 86 -1.52 -20.39 -5.76
N TRP A 87 -0.44 -19.70 -6.14
CA TRP A 87 -0.31 -19.11 -7.47
C TRP A 87 0.59 -19.94 -8.38
N CYS A 88 0.20 -20.09 -9.62
CA CYS A 88 1.02 -20.62 -10.68
C CYS A 88 0.57 -20.07 -12.04
N LYS A 89 1.48 -20.08 -13.01
CA LYS A 89 1.19 -19.72 -14.40
C LYS A 89 1.70 -20.77 -15.35
N THR A 90 0.82 -21.36 -16.13
CA THR A 90 1.20 -22.25 -17.23
C THR A 90 1.62 -21.42 -18.43
N LEU A 91 2.80 -21.71 -18.99
CA LEU A 91 3.29 -21.10 -20.21
C LEU A 91 3.21 -22.11 -21.35
N ALA A 92 2.56 -21.75 -22.44
CA ALA A 92 2.60 -22.52 -23.66
C ALA A 92 4.00 -22.45 -24.32
N PRO A 93 4.39 -23.39 -25.16
CA PRO A 93 5.64 -23.32 -25.90
C PRO A 93 5.77 -21.99 -26.67
N GLY A 94 6.88 -21.29 -26.47
CA GLY A 94 7.13 -19.95 -27.06
C GLY A 94 6.49 -18.76 -26.32
N ALA A 95 5.64 -18.99 -25.30
CA ALA A 95 5.11 -17.92 -24.49
C ALA A 95 6.14 -17.38 -23.48
N CYS A 96 6.04 -16.09 -23.16
CA CYS A 96 6.88 -15.43 -22.17
C CYS A 96 6.04 -14.88 -21.02
N PHE A 97 6.64 -14.82 -19.83
CA PHE A 97 6.09 -14.14 -18.66
C PHE A 97 7.16 -13.22 -18.09
N THR A 98 6.81 -11.95 -17.93
CA THR A 98 7.68 -10.98 -17.28
C THR A 98 7.35 -10.93 -15.79
N ALA A 99 8.26 -11.40 -14.96
CA ALA A 99 8.14 -11.30 -13.51
C ALA A 99 8.28 -9.83 -13.06
N PRO A 100 7.69 -9.46 -11.92
CA PRO A 100 7.93 -8.17 -11.29
C PRO A 100 9.43 -7.96 -11.01
N LYS A 101 9.84 -6.70 -10.99
CA LYS A 101 11.23 -6.34 -10.71
C LYS A 101 11.58 -6.59 -9.25
N ALA A 102 12.80 -7.06 -9.03
CA ALA A 102 13.44 -7.06 -7.71
C ALA A 102 14.62 -6.09 -7.74
N VAL A 103 14.89 -5.49 -6.59
CA VAL A 103 16.01 -4.58 -6.39
C VAL A 103 16.94 -5.21 -5.36
N LEU A 104 18.23 -5.28 -5.68
CA LEU A 104 19.27 -5.82 -4.81
C LEU A 104 20.33 -4.76 -4.58
N THR A 105 20.84 -4.66 -3.38
CA THR A 105 21.97 -3.79 -3.05
C THR A 105 22.90 -4.44 -2.06
N ALA A 106 24.17 -4.05 -2.10
CA ALA A 106 25.17 -4.33 -1.07
C ALA A 106 25.90 -3.03 -0.74
N VAL A 107 25.93 -2.69 0.54
CA VAL A 107 26.51 -1.43 1.01
C VAL A 107 27.46 -1.66 2.17
N ARG A 108 28.45 -0.79 2.35
CA ARG A 108 29.17 -0.66 3.62
C ARG A 108 28.29 0.12 4.60
N GLY A 109 28.11 -0.41 5.80
CA GLY A 109 27.25 0.15 6.83
C GLY A 109 26.11 -0.78 7.21
N GLY A 110 25.22 -0.32 8.08
CA GLY A 110 24.07 -1.06 8.58
C GLY A 110 22.85 -0.98 7.66
N VAL A 111 21.71 -1.45 8.19
CA VAL A 111 20.43 -1.49 7.45
C VAL A 111 19.98 -0.11 6.95
N ASP A 112 20.25 0.95 7.69
CA ASP A 112 19.87 2.32 7.28
C ASP A 112 20.56 2.74 5.98
N ALA A 113 21.84 2.39 5.81
CA ALA A 113 22.57 2.66 4.57
C ALA A 113 21.95 1.91 3.38
N ALA A 114 21.57 0.65 3.59
CA ALA A 114 20.89 -0.14 2.56
C ALA A 114 19.49 0.43 2.23
N ALA A 115 18.73 0.81 3.25
CA ALA A 115 17.41 1.43 3.09
C ALA A 115 17.47 2.74 2.30
N GLN A 116 18.47 3.59 2.56
CA GLN A 116 18.69 4.81 1.80
C GLN A 116 18.94 4.54 0.30
N VAL A 117 19.76 3.54 -0.02
CA VAL A 117 20.00 3.15 -1.43
C VAL A 117 18.72 2.65 -2.11
N LEU A 118 17.92 1.83 -1.42
CA LEU A 118 16.65 1.35 -1.96
C LEU A 118 15.64 2.50 -2.13
N ALA A 119 15.55 3.42 -1.17
CA ALA A 119 14.70 4.60 -1.25
C ALA A 119 15.11 5.51 -2.42
N GLU A 120 16.41 5.71 -2.63
CA GLU A 120 16.92 6.48 -3.77
C GLU A 120 16.57 5.81 -5.10
N ASN A 121 16.69 4.48 -5.19
CA ASN A 121 16.27 3.74 -6.39
C ASN A 121 14.77 3.93 -6.68
N THR A 122 13.93 3.87 -5.63
CA THR A 122 12.49 4.12 -5.74
C THR A 122 12.23 5.55 -6.23
N ARG A 123 12.89 6.55 -5.65
CA ARG A 123 12.75 7.95 -6.06
C ARG A 123 13.08 8.15 -7.53
N ARG A 124 14.22 7.63 -7.99
CA ARG A 124 14.63 7.69 -9.40
C ARG A 124 13.65 7.02 -10.36
N SER A 125 12.94 5.98 -9.89
CA SER A 125 11.95 5.28 -10.68
C SER A 125 10.62 6.02 -10.76
N VAL A 126 10.25 6.76 -9.71
CA VAL A 126 8.98 7.48 -9.59
C VAL A 126 9.07 8.90 -10.15
N GLU A 127 10.17 9.61 -9.93
CA GLU A 127 10.34 11.01 -10.31
C GLU A 127 10.02 11.30 -11.80
N PRO A 128 10.44 10.47 -12.77
CA PRO A 128 10.14 10.71 -14.18
C PRO A 128 8.68 10.59 -14.57
N ILE A 129 7.89 9.86 -13.78
CA ILE A 129 6.46 9.62 -14.04
C ILE A 129 5.56 10.45 -13.14
N LEU A 130 6.14 11.20 -12.19
CA LEU A 130 5.39 12.03 -11.26
C LEU A 130 4.83 13.25 -11.99
N PRO A 131 3.51 13.50 -11.93
CA PRO A 131 2.93 14.71 -12.49
C PRO A 131 3.54 15.98 -11.90
N GLU A 132 3.66 17.03 -12.68
CA GLU A 132 4.24 18.32 -12.23
C GLU A 132 3.55 18.84 -10.97
N SER A 133 2.22 18.69 -10.91
CA SER A 133 1.40 19.10 -9.75
C SER A 133 1.77 18.37 -8.44
N GLU A 134 2.41 17.21 -8.55
CA GLU A 134 2.73 16.36 -7.39
C GLU A 134 4.19 16.50 -6.94
N LYS A 135 5.04 17.15 -7.73
CA LYS A 135 6.46 17.33 -7.39
C LYS A 135 6.69 18.09 -6.09
N ALA A 136 5.81 19.02 -5.76
CA ALA A 136 5.84 19.77 -4.50
C ALA A 136 5.28 18.97 -3.31
N MET A 137 4.83 17.73 -3.54
CA MET A 137 4.18 16.87 -2.54
C MET A 137 3.09 17.61 -1.75
N PRO A 138 2.02 18.07 -2.42
CA PRO A 138 0.96 18.84 -1.78
C PRO A 138 0.29 18.02 -0.67
N VAL A 139 -0.05 18.69 0.42
CA VAL A 139 -0.72 18.05 1.55
C VAL A 139 -2.16 17.71 1.18
N LEU A 140 -2.60 16.52 1.49
CA LEU A 140 -3.95 16.02 1.27
C LEU A 140 -4.70 15.98 2.61
N PHE A 141 -5.89 16.56 2.64
CA PHE A 141 -6.84 16.37 3.73
C PHE A 141 -7.89 15.34 3.31
N ASN A 142 -7.91 14.20 4.02
CA ASN A 142 -8.93 13.18 3.89
C ASN A 142 -9.89 13.31 5.08
N GLU A 143 -11.19 13.41 4.82
CA GLU A 143 -12.18 13.75 5.86
C GLU A 143 -12.65 12.53 6.67
N PHE A 144 -12.29 11.30 6.32
CA PHE A 144 -12.80 10.07 6.95
C PHE A 144 -12.71 10.09 8.48
N CYS A 145 -11.55 10.46 9.03
CA CYS A 145 -11.37 10.51 10.49
C CYS A 145 -12.17 11.62 11.19
N SER A 146 -12.77 12.52 10.43
CA SER A 146 -13.64 13.59 10.96
C SER A 146 -15.12 13.22 10.91
N THR A 147 -15.52 12.33 9.99
CA THR A 147 -16.91 11.97 9.72
C THR A 147 -17.21 10.50 9.98
N TRP A 148 -16.16 9.68 10.07
CA TRP A 148 -16.25 8.23 10.25
C TRP A 148 -17.20 7.55 9.25
N GLY A 149 -17.08 7.93 7.97
CA GLY A 149 -17.87 7.36 6.89
C GLY A 149 -19.29 7.90 6.79
N SER A 150 -19.51 9.12 7.28
CA SER A 150 -20.77 9.84 7.12
C SER A 150 -20.53 11.27 6.61
N PRO A 151 -19.86 11.44 5.45
CA PRO A 151 -19.64 12.75 4.87
C PRO A 151 -20.97 13.36 4.43
N THR A 152 -21.20 14.62 4.78
CA THR A 152 -22.33 15.38 4.33
C THR A 152 -21.85 16.69 3.70
N GLU A 153 -22.67 17.25 2.82
CA GLU A 153 -22.42 18.57 2.25
C GLU A 153 -22.16 19.62 3.36
N GLU A 154 -22.98 19.65 4.40
CA GLU A 154 -22.84 20.58 5.53
C GLU A 154 -21.49 20.39 6.25
N THR A 155 -21.12 19.15 6.52
CA THR A 155 -19.86 18.84 7.22
C THR A 155 -18.66 19.26 6.38
N ILE A 156 -18.69 18.99 5.08
CA ILE A 156 -17.61 19.38 4.16
C ILE A 156 -17.49 20.90 4.11
N LEU A 157 -18.58 21.62 3.94
CA LEU A 157 -18.54 23.10 3.92
C LEU A 157 -17.96 23.68 5.22
N ARG A 158 -18.31 23.11 6.37
CA ARG A 158 -17.73 23.49 7.66
C ARG A 158 -16.23 23.20 7.75
N HIS A 159 -15.78 22.06 7.22
CA HIS A 159 -14.35 21.76 7.13
C HIS A 159 -13.63 22.78 6.27
N LEU A 160 -14.17 23.11 5.09
CA LEU A 160 -13.56 24.10 4.19
C LEU A 160 -13.36 25.46 4.88
N GLU A 161 -14.32 25.89 5.69
CA GLU A 161 -14.18 27.12 6.48
C GLU A 161 -13.03 27.00 7.50
N SER A 162 -12.93 25.87 8.20
CA SER A 162 -11.88 25.63 9.19
C SER A 162 -10.49 25.49 8.57
N LEU A 163 -10.41 25.06 7.33
CA LEU A 163 -9.17 24.84 6.60
C LEU A 163 -8.68 26.08 5.85
N LYS A 164 -9.39 27.19 5.90
CA LYS A 164 -8.97 28.45 5.28
C LYS A 164 -7.61 28.89 5.79
N GLY A 165 -6.73 29.26 4.85
CA GLY A 165 -5.38 29.74 5.17
C GLY A 165 -4.34 28.63 5.43
N HIS A 166 -4.75 27.37 5.42
CA HIS A 166 -3.82 26.25 5.44
C HIS A 166 -3.37 25.90 4.01
N ASN A 167 -2.09 25.54 3.86
CA ASN A 167 -1.53 25.17 2.56
C ASN A 167 -1.87 23.72 2.21
N LEU A 168 -3.09 23.47 1.77
CA LEU A 168 -3.59 22.15 1.38
C LEU A 168 -3.80 22.10 -0.14
N GLY A 169 -3.35 21.03 -0.76
CA GLY A 169 -3.53 20.81 -2.20
C GLY A 169 -4.79 20.04 -2.55
N TYR A 170 -5.26 19.19 -1.64
CA TYR A 170 -6.38 18.27 -1.87
C TYR A 170 -7.33 18.22 -0.70
N TYR A 171 -8.63 18.11 -1.01
CA TYR A 171 -9.66 17.66 -0.09
C TYR A 171 -10.28 16.37 -0.65
N VAL A 172 -10.23 15.28 0.10
CA VAL A 172 -10.77 13.97 -0.33
C VAL A 172 -12.03 13.66 0.45
N ILE A 173 -13.10 13.40 -0.29
CA ILE A 173 -14.35 12.85 0.22
C ILE A 173 -14.19 11.35 0.25
N ASP A 174 -14.23 10.76 1.45
CA ASP A 174 -13.99 9.34 1.68
C ASP A 174 -15.30 8.53 1.68
N ALA A 175 -15.26 7.30 2.17
CA ALA A 175 -16.40 6.37 2.21
C ALA A 175 -17.67 6.98 2.81
N GLY A 176 -18.84 6.50 2.37
CA GLY A 176 -20.15 6.92 2.87
C GLY A 176 -20.86 7.96 2.03
N TRP A 177 -20.21 8.58 1.04
CA TRP A 177 -20.86 9.54 0.13
C TRP A 177 -21.98 8.92 -0.71
N TYR A 178 -22.03 7.60 -0.81
CA TYR A 178 -22.97 6.78 -1.58
C TYR A 178 -24.08 6.15 -0.72
N ASP A 179 -24.05 6.37 0.60
CA ASP A 179 -25.01 5.78 1.53
C ASP A 179 -25.82 6.87 2.25
N ASP A 180 -27.13 6.65 2.41
CA ASP A 180 -28.02 7.54 3.14
C ASP A 180 -27.95 7.36 4.67
N GLU A 181 -27.28 6.33 5.15
CA GLU A 181 -27.15 6.03 6.58
C GLU A 181 -25.73 6.30 7.05
N SER A 182 -24.95 5.31 7.31
CA SER A 182 -23.55 5.46 7.65
C SER A 182 -22.75 4.27 7.10
N PHE A 183 -21.46 4.45 6.95
CA PHE A 183 -20.55 3.40 6.47
C PHE A 183 -20.46 2.16 7.38
N GLU A 184 -21.16 2.12 8.51
CA GLU A 184 -21.06 1.01 9.49
C GLU A 184 -21.34 -0.38 8.91
N SER A 185 -22.10 -0.45 7.82
CA SER A 185 -22.19 -1.68 7.04
C SER A 185 -21.61 -1.47 5.64
N ALA A 186 -20.53 -2.14 5.31
CA ALA A 186 -19.99 -2.18 3.95
C ALA A 186 -20.95 -2.86 2.95
N SER A 187 -22.24 -2.97 3.28
CA SER A 187 -23.25 -3.71 2.53
C SER A 187 -23.60 -3.09 1.20
N LYS A 188 -23.43 -1.77 1.06
CA LYS A 188 -23.75 -1.00 -0.16
C LYS A 188 -22.54 -0.65 -1.01
N LEU A 189 -21.38 -1.20 -0.72
CA LEU A 189 -20.20 -1.04 -1.58
C LEU A 189 -20.45 -1.60 -2.98
N GLY A 190 -20.09 -0.84 -4.02
CA GLY A 190 -20.18 -1.27 -5.41
C GLY A 190 -21.20 -0.54 -6.26
N LYS A 191 -22.30 -0.06 -5.70
CA LYS A 191 -23.31 0.67 -6.46
C LYS A 191 -22.90 2.10 -6.82
N TRP A 192 -22.17 2.77 -5.94
CA TRP A 192 -21.58 4.11 -6.14
C TRP A 192 -22.58 5.17 -6.61
N GLU A 193 -23.80 5.15 -6.09
CA GLU A 193 -24.81 6.18 -6.33
C GLU A 193 -24.76 7.24 -5.23
N LEU A 194 -24.77 8.52 -5.63
CA LEU A 194 -24.70 9.62 -4.68
C LEU A 194 -25.89 9.64 -3.71
N SER A 195 -25.61 9.71 -2.41
CA SER A 195 -26.63 9.96 -1.40
C SER A 195 -27.25 11.36 -1.60
N LYS A 196 -28.53 11.40 -1.98
CA LYS A 196 -29.26 12.66 -2.12
C LYS A 196 -29.60 13.29 -0.76
N LYS A 197 -29.63 12.50 0.30
CA LYS A 197 -29.84 12.95 1.66
C LYS A 197 -28.64 13.73 2.17
N HIS A 198 -27.45 13.21 1.95
CA HIS A 198 -26.21 13.81 2.41
C HIS A 198 -25.72 14.95 1.49
N PHE A 199 -26.06 14.89 0.20
CA PHE A 199 -25.64 15.84 -0.82
C PHE A 199 -26.86 16.39 -1.59
N PRO A 200 -27.70 17.20 -0.95
CA PRO A 200 -28.95 17.69 -1.54
C PRO A 200 -28.75 18.57 -2.78
N HIS A 201 -27.64 19.30 -2.89
CA HIS A 201 -27.29 20.09 -4.07
C HIS A 201 -26.40 19.32 -5.07
N GLY A 202 -26.09 18.05 -4.76
CA GLY A 202 -25.29 17.17 -5.60
C GLY A 202 -23.78 17.35 -5.45
N MET A 203 -23.03 16.35 -5.90
CA MET A 203 -21.58 16.30 -5.77
C MET A 203 -20.88 17.47 -6.48
N ARG A 204 -21.40 17.91 -7.63
CA ARG A 204 -20.85 19.06 -8.38
C ARG A 204 -20.76 20.32 -7.52
N TYR A 205 -21.80 20.61 -6.76
CA TYR A 205 -21.82 21.78 -5.86
C TYR A 205 -20.69 21.73 -4.83
N VAL A 206 -20.50 20.56 -4.20
CA VAL A 206 -19.44 20.37 -3.20
C VAL A 206 -18.06 20.48 -3.82
N VAL A 207 -17.86 19.88 -5.00
CA VAL A 207 -16.59 19.96 -5.74
C VAL A 207 -16.25 21.42 -6.10
N GLU A 208 -17.23 22.21 -6.54
CA GLU A 208 -17.05 23.64 -6.82
C GLU A 208 -16.61 24.38 -5.55
N LYS A 209 -17.19 24.08 -4.38
CA LYS A 209 -16.79 24.69 -3.10
C LYS A 209 -15.36 24.30 -2.67
N ILE A 210 -14.95 23.07 -2.93
CA ILE A 210 -13.56 22.63 -2.69
C ILE A 210 -12.61 23.42 -3.61
N HIS A 211 -12.96 23.58 -4.89
CA HIS A 211 -12.17 24.39 -5.84
C HIS A 211 -12.12 25.86 -5.44
N ASP A 212 -13.24 26.46 -5.02
CA ASP A 212 -13.31 27.83 -4.52
C ASP A 212 -12.40 28.05 -3.30
N ALA A 213 -12.18 27.00 -2.50
CA ALA A 213 -11.24 27.00 -1.38
C ALA A 213 -9.77 26.80 -1.79
N GLY A 214 -9.47 26.67 -3.10
CA GLY A 214 -8.12 26.55 -3.65
C GLY A 214 -7.55 25.13 -3.65
N MET A 215 -8.36 24.13 -3.34
CA MET A 215 -7.96 22.71 -3.30
C MET A 215 -8.50 21.93 -4.50
N LYS A 216 -7.86 20.85 -4.86
CA LYS A 216 -8.42 19.86 -5.77
C LYS A 216 -9.34 18.90 -5.01
N ALA A 217 -10.46 18.52 -5.62
CA ALA A 217 -11.38 17.55 -5.06
C ALA A 217 -10.94 16.12 -5.39
N GLY A 218 -10.91 15.25 -4.39
CA GLY A 218 -10.76 13.82 -4.51
C GLY A 218 -11.99 13.09 -4.00
N ILE A 219 -12.18 11.86 -4.46
CA ILE A 219 -13.25 10.99 -3.99
C ILE A 219 -12.72 9.56 -3.86
N TRP A 220 -13.13 8.89 -2.79
CA TRP A 220 -12.72 7.52 -2.50
C TRP A 220 -13.67 6.50 -3.15
N PHE A 221 -13.07 5.43 -3.64
CA PHE A 221 -13.77 4.23 -4.12
C PHE A 221 -13.06 2.97 -3.62
N GLU A 222 -13.84 1.94 -3.30
CA GLU A 222 -13.34 0.60 -3.01
C GLU A 222 -13.66 -0.32 -4.19
N PHE A 223 -12.61 -0.76 -4.90
CA PHE A 223 -12.77 -1.60 -6.10
C PHE A 223 -12.59 -3.09 -5.83
N GLU A 224 -12.10 -3.45 -4.66
CA GLU A 224 -11.75 -4.83 -4.30
C GLU A 224 -12.87 -5.52 -3.50
N MET A 225 -13.88 -4.77 -3.09
CA MET A 225 -15.00 -5.27 -2.31
C MET A 225 -16.34 -4.89 -2.96
N ALA A 226 -17.30 -5.81 -2.86
CA ALA A 226 -18.69 -5.55 -3.16
C ALA A 226 -19.57 -5.88 -1.96
N GLY A 227 -20.53 -5.01 -1.68
CA GLY A 227 -21.44 -5.15 -0.55
C GLY A 227 -22.46 -6.27 -0.78
N ARG A 228 -22.96 -6.86 0.31
CA ARG A 228 -23.96 -7.94 0.24
C ARG A 228 -25.25 -7.52 -0.43
N ASP A 229 -25.61 -6.24 -0.29
CA ASP A 229 -26.88 -5.69 -0.79
C ASP A 229 -26.77 -5.27 -2.27
N GLU A 230 -25.58 -5.51 -2.90
CA GLU A 230 -25.31 -5.18 -4.29
C GLU A 230 -24.95 -6.44 -5.10
N PRO A 231 -25.89 -7.40 -5.25
CA PRO A 231 -25.63 -8.68 -5.90
C PRO A 231 -25.22 -8.55 -7.37
N ASP A 232 -25.60 -7.47 -8.04
CA ASP A 232 -25.23 -7.23 -9.44
C ASP A 232 -23.74 -7.00 -9.65
N CYS A 233 -23.01 -6.60 -8.60
CA CYS A 233 -21.56 -6.46 -8.64
C CYS A 233 -20.82 -7.80 -8.76
N PHE A 234 -21.47 -8.92 -8.39
CA PHE A 234 -20.89 -10.27 -8.44
C PHE A 234 -21.18 -11.00 -9.76
N ASN A 235 -22.07 -10.47 -10.61
CA ASN A 235 -22.56 -11.13 -11.81
C ASN A 235 -21.98 -10.56 -13.12
N ARG A 236 -20.89 -9.77 -13.06
CA ARG A 236 -20.25 -9.16 -14.23
C ARG A 236 -18.90 -9.78 -14.55
#